data_c64158f881660e979b971c485dc21c7a
#
_entry.id   c64158f881660e979b971c485dc21c7a
#
_cell.length_a   1.000
_cell.length_b   1.000
_cell.length_c   1.000
_cell.angle_alpha   90.00
_cell.angle_beta   90.00
_cell.angle_gamma   90.00
#
_symmetry.space_group_name_H-M   'P 1'
#
loop_
_entity.id
_entity.type
_entity.pdbx_description
1 polymer ?
#
loop_
_entity_poly.entity_id
_entity_poly.type
_entity_poly.pdbx_seq_one_letter_code
_entity_poly.pdbx_strand_id
1 'polypeptide(L)'
;MADCFLGEVRMFVCNFTPEWWTSCGGQLLPISQNSALFAVIGCNFGGDCRTTMGVPNLQCRVPMGTGTGPGLTPNWLTEKQGDNEVVLVASDLPAHTHTFNGTTSLAGTVDTGQGNLLAQSTVGAIYDNAPNAQEQVEMDYTALGANGMANAGHENRQPFLAIQFALALDGTFPPRN
;
A
#
# COMPACT_ATOMS: atom_id res chain seq x y z
N MET A 1 -36.38 -10.39 13.70
CA MET A 1 -35.06 -10.17 13.09
C MET A 1 -35.28 -9.20 11.94
N ALA A 2 -34.44 -8.21 11.74
CA ALA A 2 -34.51 -7.42 10.51
C ALA A 2 -34.16 -8.36 9.35
N ASP A 3 -35.10 -8.56 8.42
CA ASP A 3 -34.88 -9.40 7.26
C ASP A 3 -33.77 -8.81 6.42
N CYS A 4 -32.71 -9.60 6.17
CA CYS A 4 -31.64 -9.21 5.25
C CYS A 4 -32.08 -9.47 3.80
N PHE A 5 -31.51 -8.73 2.87
CA PHE A 5 -31.66 -9.08 1.46
C PHE A 5 -30.69 -10.19 1.08
N LEU A 6 -31.14 -11.07 0.22
CA LEU A 6 -30.30 -12.12 -0.37
C LEU A 6 -29.14 -11.47 -1.13
N GLY A 7 -27.89 -11.86 -0.80
CA GLY A 7 -26.69 -11.24 -1.36
C GLY A 7 -26.27 -9.94 -0.68
N GLU A 8 -26.90 -9.54 0.44
CA GLU A 8 -26.47 -8.39 1.23
C GLU A 8 -25.10 -8.67 1.85
N VAL A 9 -24.21 -7.68 1.82
CA VAL A 9 -22.91 -7.71 2.52
C VAL A 9 -23.02 -6.87 3.78
N ARG A 10 -22.68 -7.44 4.93
CA ARG A 10 -22.74 -6.76 6.24
C ARG A 10 -21.44 -6.96 7.01
N MET A 11 -21.08 -5.98 7.80
CA MET A 11 -19.95 -6.02 8.72
C MET A 11 -20.33 -6.64 10.05
N PHE A 12 -19.49 -7.55 10.56
CA PHE A 12 -19.66 -8.21 11.85
C PHE A 12 -18.39 -8.09 12.69
N VAL A 13 -18.56 -7.85 13.98
CA VAL A 13 -17.46 -7.75 14.94
C VAL A 13 -17.13 -9.10 15.58
N CYS A 14 -18.05 -10.08 15.45
CA CYS A 14 -17.85 -11.42 15.99
C CYS A 14 -16.78 -12.20 15.19
N ASN A 15 -16.15 -13.17 15.84
CA ASN A 15 -15.10 -14.03 15.25
C ASN A 15 -15.65 -15.28 14.52
N PHE A 16 -16.95 -15.35 14.34
CA PHE A 16 -17.65 -16.43 13.63
C PHE A 16 -18.63 -15.85 12.63
N THR A 17 -18.93 -16.60 11.58
CA THR A 17 -19.95 -16.22 10.61
C THR A 17 -21.32 -16.68 11.12
N PRO A 18 -22.32 -15.79 11.25
CA PRO A 18 -23.65 -16.16 11.67
C PRO A 18 -24.29 -17.20 10.74
N GLU A 19 -25.28 -17.94 11.25
CA GLU A 19 -26.07 -18.87 10.44
C GLU A 19 -26.71 -18.14 9.25
N TRP A 20 -26.75 -18.77 8.09
CA TRP A 20 -27.24 -18.23 6.80
C TRP A 20 -26.37 -17.10 6.21
N TRP A 21 -25.16 -16.92 6.73
CA TRP A 21 -24.17 -16.02 6.18
C TRP A 21 -22.90 -16.78 5.79
N THR A 22 -22.13 -16.24 4.87
CA THR A 22 -20.81 -16.74 4.52
C THR A 22 -19.79 -15.61 4.52
N SER A 23 -18.55 -15.90 4.89
CA SER A 23 -17.49 -14.88 4.88
C SER A 23 -17.20 -14.41 3.46
N CYS A 24 -16.85 -13.13 3.30
CA CYS A 24 -16.43 -12.56 2.02
C CYS A 24 -14.94 -12.82 1.78
N GLY A 25 -14.55 -14.09 1.66
CA GLY A 25 -13.17 -14.54 1.43
C GLY A 25 -12.86 -14.99 0.00
N GLY A 26 -13.78 -14.80 -0.95
CA GLY A 26 -13.58 -15.20 -2.34
C GLY A 26 -13.72 -16.69 -2.62
N GLN A 27 -14.29 -17.46 -1.69
CA GLN A 27 -14.50 -18.88 -1.84
C GLN A 27 -15.57 -19.18 -2.91
N LEU A 28 -15.54 -20.41 -3.44
CA LEU A 28 -16.53 -20.90 -4.39
C LEU A 28 -17.67 -21.61 -3.65
N LEU A 29 -18.89 -21.30 -4.05
CA LEU A 29 -20.10 -21.94 -3.57
C LEU A 29 -20.77 -22.77 -4.67
N PRO A 30 -21.37 -23.93 -4.34
CA PRO A 30 -22.13 -24.73 -5.31
C PRO A 30 -23.45 -24.02 -5.67
N ILE A 31 -23.73 -23.84 -6.96
CA ILE A 31 -24.94 -23.19 -7.45
C ILE A 31 -26.19 -24.03 -7.07
N SER A 32 -26.06 -25.35 -7.07
CA SER A 32 -27.17 -26.26 -6.77
C SER A 32 -27.80 -26.03 -5.39
N GLN A 33 -27.00 -25.57 -4.42
CA GLN A 33 -27.46 -25.28 -3.06
C GLN A 33 -27.78 -23.80 -2.85
N ASN A 34 -27.38 -22.92 -3.77
CA ASN A 34 -27.48 -21.46 -3.64
C ASN A 34 -28.06 -20.82 -4.90
N SER A 35 -29.06 -21.46 -5.52
CA SER A 35 -29.63 -21.03 -6.80
C SER A 35 -30.26 -19.64 -6.76
N ALA A 36 -30.92 -19.29 -5.64
CA ALA A 36 -31.50 -17.97 -5.45
C ALA A 36 -30.40 -16.89 -5.37
N LEU A 37 -29.32 -17.14 -4.64
CA LEU A 37 -28.17 -16.24 -4.54
C LEU A 37 -27.51 -16.08 -5.92
N PHE A 38 -27.36 -17.18 -6.69
CA PHE A 38 -26.82 -17.13 -8.05
C PHE A 38 -27.66 -16.22 -8.97
N ALA A 39 -28.98 -16.22 -8.80
CA ALA A 39 -29.86 -15.32 -9.59
C ALA A 39 -29.60 -13.82 -9.29
N VAL A 40 -29.07 -13.50 -8.10
CA VAL A 40 -28.76 -12.13 -7.69
C VAL A 40 -27.35 -11.72 -8.11
N ILE A 41 -26.32 -12.51 -7.73
CA ILE A 41 -24.91 -12.12 -7.92
C ILE A 41 -24.29 -12.68 -9.20
N GLY A 42 -24.87 -13.72 -9.79
CA GLY A 42 -24.29 -14.41 -10.95
C GLY A 42 -22.91 -14.97 -10.65
N CYS A 43 -22.03 -14.96 -11.63
CA CYS A 43 -20.60 -15.31 -11.49
C CYS A 43 -19.67 -14.09 -11.59
N ASN A 44 -20.14 -12.93 -11.19
CA ASN A 44 -19.35 -11.70 -11.24
C ASN A 44 -18.06 -11.80 -10.43
N PHE A 45 -18.04 -12.60 -9.37
CA PHE A 45 -16.88 -12.76 -8.48
C PHE A 45 -16.06 -14.03 -8.75
N GLY A 46 -16.36 -14.75 -9.84
CA GLY A 46 -15.66 -15.98 -10.26
C GLY A 46 -16.53 -17.23 -10.22
N GLY A 47 -15.88 -18.38 -10.42
CA GLY A 47 -16.56 -19.66 -10.61
C GLY A 47 -16.71 -20.02 -12.09
N ASP A 48 -17.24 -21.22 -12.37
CA ASP A 48 -17.47 -21.74 -13.72
C ASP A 48 -18.84 -21.37 -14.31
N CYS A 49 -19.66 -20.63 -13.55
CA CYS A 49 -21.03 -20.23 -13.92
C CYS A 49 -21.99 -21.40 -14.23
N ARG A 50 -21.58 -22.62 -13.97
CA ARG A 50 -22.34 -23.83 -14.29
C ARG A 50 -22.61 -24.68 -13.05
N THR A 51 -21.59 -24.91 -12.25
CA THR A 51 -21.65 -25.70 -11.02
C THR A 51 -21.28 -24.88 -9.81
N THR A 52 -20.41 -23.88 -9.99
CA THR A 52 -19.88 -23.03 -8.93
C THR A 52 -19.98 -21.54 -9.25
N MET A 53 -20.16 -20.73 -8.21
CA MET A 53 -20.08 -19.28 -8.25
C MET A 53 -19.13 -18.79 -7.16
N GLY A 54 -18.41 -17.69 -7.41
CA GLY A 54 -17.55 -17.03 -6.42
C GLY A 54 -18.32 -16.02 -5.58
N VAL A 55 -17.89 -15.84 -4.33
CA VAL A 55 -18.33 -14.74 -3.47
C VAL A 55 -17.29 -13.59 -3.51
N PRO A 56 -17.68 -12.36 -3.13
CA PRO A 56 -16.72 -11.26 -3.05
C PRO A 56 -15.54 -11.59 -2.14
N ASN A 57 -14.34 -11.14 -2.51
CA ASN A 57 -13.17 -11.19 -1.63
C ASN A 57 -12.88 -9.79 -1.07
N LEU A 58 -13.22 -9.58 0.20
CA LEU A 58 -12.99 -8.34 0.93
C LEU A 58 -11.84 -8.46 1.96
N GLN A 59 -11.07 -9.56 1.92
CA GLN A 59 -9.89 -9.72 2.78
C GLN A 59 -8.81 -8.71 2.35
N CYS A 60 -8.35 -7.90 3.31
CA CYS A 60 -7.39 -6.81 3.07
C CYS A 60 -7.85 -5.80 2.00
N ARG A 61 -9.16 -5.61 1.80
CA ARG A 61 -9.74 -4.71 0.81
C ARG A 61 -10.84 -3.87 1.41
N VAL A 62 -10.94 -2.64 0.94
CA VAL A 62 -12.01 -1.71 1.30
C VAL A 62 -13.04 -1.70 0.16
N PRO A 63 -14.35 -1.87 0.45
CA PRO A 63 -15.38 -1.73 -0.58
C PRO A 63 -15.44 -0.29 -1.07
N MET A 64 -15.53 -0.12 -2.38
CA MET A 64 -15.64 1.15 -3.05
C MET A 64 -16.88 1.19 -3.94
N GLY A 65 -17.49 2.35 -4.11
CA GLY A 65 -18.64 2.53 -4.99
C GLY A 65 -18.29 2.32 -6.46
N THR A 66 -19.18 1.65 -7.20
CA THR A 66 -19.07 1.50 -8.66
C THR A 66 -19.58 2.77 -9.37
N GLY A 67 -19.06 3.02 -10.57
CA GLY A 67 -19.47 4.12 -11.42
C GLY A 67 -18.37 5.13 -11.69
N THR A 68 -18.75 6.26 -12.28
CA THR A 68 -17.80 7.33 -12.66
C THR A 68 -18.22 8.62 -11.95
N GLY A 69 -17.37 9.11 -11.03
CA GLY A 69 -17.52 10.44 -10.46
C GLY A 69 -17.02 11.53 -11.43
N PRO A 70 -17.47 12.80 -11.28
CA PRO A 70 -16.99 13.90 -12.11
C PRO A 70 -15.46 14.05 -12.00
N GLY A 71 -14.75 13.94 -13.12
CA GLY A 71 -13.29 14.03 -13.18
C GLY A 71 -12.51 12.84 -12.59
N LEU A 72 -13.19 11.73 -12.26
CA LEU A 72 -12.59 10.54 -11.70
C LEU A 72 -12.59 9.38 -12.71
N THR A 73 -11.68 8.44 -12.51
CA THR A 73 -11.61 7.20 -13.27
C THR A 73 -12.83 6.32 -12.96
N PRO A 74 -13.48 5.70 -13.98
CA PRO A 74 -14.58 4.78 -13.74
C PRO A 74 -14.13 3.53 -12.98
N ASN A 75 -14.97 3.09 -12.04
CA ASN A 75 -14.78 1.84 -11.32
C ASN A 75 -15.90 0.86 -11.65
N TRP A 76 -15.56 -0.31 -12.11
CA TRP A 76 -16.50 -1.36 -12.49
C TRP A 76 -16.76 -2.33 -11.35
N LEU A 77 -17.95 -2.92 -11.36
CA LEU A 77 -18.26 -3.97 -10.39
C LEU A 77 -17.21 -5.09 -10.51
N THR A 78 -16.72 -5.60 -9.37
CA THR A 78 -15.68 -6.64 -9.23
C THR A 78 -14.25 -6.21 -9.50
N GLU A 79 -14.04 -5.00 -9.96
CA GLU A 79 -12.70 -4.46 -10.19
C GLU A 79 -11.90 -4.40 -8.90
N LYS A 80 -10.62 -4.71 -8.99
CA LYS A 80 -9.69 -4.71 -7.87
C LYS A 80 -8.54 -3.77 -8.21
N GLN A 81 -8.31 -2.78 -7.36
CA GLN A 81 -7.26 -1.80 -7.54
C GLN A 81 -6.45 -1.63 -6.25
N GLY A 82 -5.22 -1.12 -6.40
CA GLY A 82 -4.31 -0.83 -5.31
C GLY A 82 -3.52 -2.03 -4.81
N ASP A 83 -2.36 -1.73 -4.23
CA ASP A 83 -1.43 -2.69 -3.68
C ASP A 83 -1.20 -2.45 -2.20
N ASN A 84 -1.05 -3.54 -1.43
CA ASN A 84 -0.76 -3.49 0.00
C ASN A 84 0.68 -3.05 0.27
N GLU A 85 1.57 -3.33 -0.67
CA GLU A 85 3.00 -3.07 -0.57
C GLU A 85 3.49 -2.50 -1.90
N VAL A 86 4.29 -1.46 -1.85
CA VAL A 86 4.87 -0.81 -3.04
C VAL A 86 6.38 -0.87 -2.95
N VAL A 87 7.01 -1.31 -4.03
CA VAL A 87 8.47 -1.30 -4.20
C VAL A 87 8.84 -0.08 -5.01
N LEU A 88 9.59 0.85 -4.42
CA LEU A 88 10.10 2.01 -5.13
C LEU A 88 11.31 1.62 -5.97
N VAL A 89 11.28 1.96 -7.24
CA VAL A 89 12.41 1.84 -8.14
C VAL A 89 13.05 3.20 -8.39
N ALA A 90 14.27 3.21 -8.93
CA ALA A 90 15.02 4.46 -9.13
C ALA A 90 14.27 5.51 -9.98
N SER A 91 13.38 5.07 -10.88
CA SER A 91 12.54 5.96 -11.69
C SER A 91 11.43 6.66 -10.91
N ASP A 92 11.07 6.15 -9.75
CA ASP A 92 10.00 6.72 -8.91
C ASP A 92 10.53 7.84 -8.00
N LEU A 93 11.85 7.95 -7.90
CA LEU A 93 12.52 8.99 -7.13
C LEU A 93 12.94 10.14 -8.03
N PRO A 94 12.67 11.40 -7.65
CA PRO A 94 13.21 12.54 -8.36
C PRO A 94 14.74 12.46 -8.41
N ALA A 95 15.33 12.75 -9.56
CA ALA A 95 16.78 12.84 -9.67
C ALA A 95 17.29 13.98 -8.77
N HIS A 96 18.15 13.66 -7.84
CA HIS A 96 18.80 14.61 -6.96
C HIS A 96 20.23 14.16 -6.70
N THR A 97 21.11 15.11 -6.35
CA THR A 97 22.51 14.88 -6.01
C THR A 97 22.80 15.48 -4.64
N HIS A 98 23.71 14.85 -3.93
CA HIS A 98 24.29 15.39 -2.72
C HIS A 98 25.74 15.74 -2.99
N THR A 99 26.18 16.90 -2.54
CA THR A 99 27.59 17.27 -2.52
C THR A 99 28.13 17.08 -1.12
N PHE A 100 29.30 16.48 -1.01
CA PHE A 100 30.05 16.41 0.22
C PHE A 100 31.28 17.28 0.08
N ASN A 101 31.34 18.35 0.85
CA ASN A 101 32.39 19.35 0.73
C ASN A 101 33.44 19.16 1.81
N GLY A 102 34.69 19.29 1.43
CA GLY A 102 35.83 19.43 2.30
C GLY A 102 36.50 20.80 2.09
N THR A 103 37.58 21.03 2.78
CA THR A 103 38.44 22.23 2.56
C THR A 103 39.84 21.79 2.20
N THR A 104 40.51 22.58 1.34
CA THR A 104 41.91 22.43 1.00
C THR A 104 42.85 23.04 2.05
N SER A 105 42.31 23.59 3.13
CA SER A 105 43.09 24.09 4.24
C SER A 105 44.02 23.00 4.77
N LEU A 106 45.33 23.36 4.87
CA LEU A 106 46.39 22.44 5.31
C LEU A 106 46.44 22.18 6.81
N ALA A 107 45.67 22.91 7.59
CA ALA A 107 45.64 22.75 9.05
C ALA A 107 44.21 22.74 9.53
N GLY A 108 43.78 21.60 10.05
CA GLY A 108 42.56 21.52 10.84
C GLY A 108 42.73 22.35 12.12
N THR A 109 41.67 23.02 12.52
CA THR A 109 41.68 23.92 13.69
C THR A 109 40.93 23.32 14.88
N VAL A 110 40.09 22.30 14.65
CA VAL A 110 39.24 21.66 15.66
C VAL A 110 39.15 20.15 15.47
N ASP A 111 38.90 19.47 16.58
CA ASP A 111 38.78 18.00 16.62
C ASP A 111 37.32 17.50 16.53
N THR A 112 36.35 18.41 16.40
CA THR A 112 34.92 18.05 16.36
C THR A 112 34.35 18.29 15.00
N GLY A 113 33.58 17.30 14.46
CA GLY A 113 32.98 17.38 13.13
C GLY A 113 31.68 18.18 13.06
N GLN A 114 31.05 18.49 14.19
CA GLN A 114 29.75 19.17 14.18
C GLN A 114 29.88 20.65 13.73
N GLY A 115 29.29 20.95 12.55
CA GLY A 115 29.30 22.28 11.98
C GLY A 115 30.62 22.69 11.31
N ASN A 116 31.58 21.76 11.15
CA ASN A 116 32.90 21.99 10.61
C ASN A 116 33.12 21.14 9.33
N LEU A 117 34.01 21.59 8.45
CA LEU A 117 34.38 20.88 7.25
C LEU A 117 35.63 20.00 7.47
N LEU A 118 35.71 18.87 6.76
CA LEU A 118 36.92 18.07 6.72
C LEU A 118 38.06 18.85 6.10
N ALA A 119 39.19 18.91 6.79
CA ALA A 119 40.41 19.56 6.35
C ALA A 119 41.48 18.54 5.92
N GLN A 120 42.43 18.97 5.13
CA GLN A 120 43.61 18.21 4.79
C GLN A 120 44.60 18.27 5.98
N SER A 121 44.50 17.33 6.91
CA SER A 121 45.37 17.31 8.07
C SER A 121 46.72 16.66 7.79
N THR A 122 47.80 17.33 8.13
CA THR A 122 49.15 16.77 8.17
C THR A 122 49.57 16.39 9.60
N VAL A 123 49.04 17.07 10.61
CA VAL A 123 49.33 16.82 12.04
C VAL A 123 48.16 17.34 12.89
N GLY A 124 47.46 16.47 13.59
CA GLY A 124 46.49 16.87 14.62
C GLY A 124 45.06 16.99 14.13
N ALA A 125 44.42 18.14 14.36
CA ALA A 125 43.01 18.35 14.08
C ALA A 125 42.66 18.13 12.62
N ILE A 126 41.52 17.48 12.38
CA ILE A 126 41.05 17.05 11.04
C ILE A 126 39.88 17.87 10.53
N TYR A 127 39.37 18.81 11.29
CA TYR A 127 38.27 19.68 10.90
C TYR A 127 38.69 21.14 10.94
N ASP A 128 38.09 21.94 10.04
CA ASP A 128 38.27 23.39 10.01
C ASP A 128 36.94 24.10 10.29
N ASN A 129 36.93 25.03 11.20
CA ASN A 129 35.75 25.78 11.65
C ASN A 129 35.53 27.09 10.88
N ALA A 130 36.47 27.54 10.08
CA ALA A 130 36.38 28.79 9.32
C ALA A 130 37.02 28.71 7.93
N PRO A 131 36.67 27.74 7.07
CA PRO A 131 37.24 27.64 5.74
C PRO A 131 36.80 28.83 4.90
N ASN A 132 37.75 29.44 4.19
CA ASN A 132 37.43 30.45 3.16
C ASN A 132 36.62 29.79 2.02
N ALA A 133 35.70 30.53 1.41
CA ALA A 133 34.87 30.00 0.34
C ALA A 133 35.70 29.48 -0.87
N GLN A 134 36.91 30.06 -1.08
CA GLN A 134 37.82 29.61 -2.13
C GLN A 134 38.58 28.32 -1.80
N GLU A 135 38.59 27.89 -0.54
CA GLU A 135 39.24 26.68 -0.09
C GLU A 135 38.27 25.50 0.00
N GLN A 136 36.97 25.74 -0.19
CA GLN A 136 35.98 24.68 -0.22
C GLN A 136 36.06 23.94 -1.56
N VAL A 137 36.16 22.63 -1.49
CA VAL A 137 36.19 21.73 -2.66
C VAL A 137 35.17 20.65 -2.49
N GLU A 138 34.50 20.29 -3.57
CA GLU A 138 33.62 19.13 -3.63
C GLU A 138 34.48 17.87 -3.57
N MET A 139 34.17 16.98 -2.67
CA MET A 139 34.85 15.68 -2.56
C MET A 139 34.37 14.74 -3.68
N ASP A 140 35.19 13.71 -3.96
CA ASP A 140 34.85 12.70 -4.94
C ASP A 140 33.47 12.09 -4.64
N TYR A 141 32.66 11.87 -5.68
CA TYR A 141 31.31 11.30 -5.57
C TYR A 141 31.31 9.92 -4.88
N THR A 142 32.44 9.20 -4.89
CA THR A 142 32.62 7.92 -4.20
C THR A 142 32.70 8.06 -2.68
N ALA A 143 32.89 9.29 -2.16
CA ALA A 143 32.88 9.56 -0.72
C ALA A 143 31.49 9.35 -0.09
N LEU A 144 30.44 9.42 -0.90
CA LEU A 144 29.08 9.12 -0.51
C LEU A 144 28.69 7.74 -1.03
N GLY A 145 28.62 6.77 -0.15
CA GLY A 145 28.10 5.44 -0.50
C GLY A 145 26.60 5.49 -0.80
N ALA A 146 26.15 4.60 -1.69
CA ALA A 146 24.72 4.39 -1.88
C ALA A 146 24.10 3.94 -0.55
N ASN A 147 23.08 4.65 -0.09
CA ASN A 147 22.32 4.30 1.11
C ASN A 147 20.88 3.96 0.72
N GLY A 148 20.34 2.95 1.35
CA GLY A 148 18.99 2.46 1.14
C GLY A 148 18.96 0.99 0.76
N MET A 149 17.85 0.34 1.03
CA MET A 149 17.59 -1.02 0.58
C MET A 149 16.95 -0.95 -0.80
N ALA A 150 17.72 -1.23 -1.84
CA ALA A 150 17.18 -1.32 -3.19
C ALA A 150 16.10 -2.42 -3.24
N ASN A 151 14.96 -2.09 -3.84
CA ASN A 151 13.82 -3.00 -4.00
C ASN A 151 13.17 -3.52 -2.69
N ALA A 152 13.34 -2.83 -1.58
CA ALA A 152 12.56 -3.13 -0.38
C ALA A 152 11.16 -2.55 -0.54
N GLY A 153 10.14 -3.42 -0.41
CA GLY A 153 8.75 -2.99 -0.36
C GLY A 153 8.46 -2.23 0.92
N HIS A 154 7.66 -1.19 0.82
CA HIS A 154 7.12 -0.49 1.98
C HIS A 154 5.62 -0.69 2.08
N GLU A 155 5.11 -0.74 3.29
CA GLU A 155 3.70 -0.86 3.60
C GLU A 155 2.92 0.35 3.05
N ASN A 156 1.92 0.10 2.19
CA ASN A 156 1.10 1.13 1.56
C ASN A 156 -0.32 1.22 2.15
N ARG A 157 -0.63 0.41 3.15
CA ARG A 157 -1.94 0.42 3.79
C ARG A 157 -2.03 1.57 4.79
N GLN A 158 -3.18 2.27 4.77
CA GLN A 158 -3.54 3.20 5.84
C GLN A 158 -3.75 2.47 7.17
N PRO A 159 -3.69 3.14 8.33
CA PRO A 159 -4.08 2.54 9.60
C PRO A 159 -5.47 1.93 9.51
N PHE A 160 -5.64 0.69 9.95
CA PHE A 160 -6.89 -0.06 9.81
C PHE A 160 -7.24 -0.84 11.07
N LEU A 161 -8.54 -1.11 11.23
CA LEU A 161 -9.08 -2.08 12.17
C LEU A 161 -9.76 -3.18 11.37
N ALA A 162 -9.33 -4.43 11.56
CA ALA A 162 -9.91 -5.57 10.86
C ALA A 162 -11.26 -5.96 11.47
N ILE A 163 -12.29 -6.01 10.65
CA ILE A 163 -13.62 -6.53 10.97
C ILE A 163 -14.05 -7.51 9.88
N GLN A 164 -14.95 -8.43 10.23
CA GLN A 164 -15.42 -9.45 9.28
C GLN A 164 -16.52 -8.88 8.37
N PHE A 165 -16.40 -9.14 7.07
CA PHE A 165 -17.48 -8.98 6.11
C PHE A 165 -18.12 -10.33 5.82
N ALA A 166 -19.43 -10.39 5.84
CA ALA A 166 -20.17 -11.59 5.47
C ALA A 166 -21.29 -11.27 4.50
N LEU A 167 -21.60 -12.25 3.63
CA LEU A 167 -22.63 -12.22 2.60
C LEU A 167 -23.80 -13.08 3.05
N ALA A 168 -25.03 -12.59 2.92
CA ALA A 168 -26.24 -13.33 3.23
C ALA A 168 -26.50 -14.40 2.15
N LEU A 169 -26.60 -15.66 2.60
CA LEU A 169 -26.95 -16.82 1.76
C LEU A 169 -28.46 -16.99 1.60
N ASP A 170 -29.22 -16.47 2.58
CA ASP A 170 -30.68 -16.50 2.60
C ASP A 170 -31.22 -15.12 2.98
N GLY A 171 -32.45 -14.82 2.56
CA GLY A 171 -33.10 -13.54 2.81
C GLY A 171 -34.14 -13.18 1.78
N THR A 172 -34.69 -11.99 1.88
CA THR A 172 -35.66 -11.48 0.91
C THR A 172 -34.99 -11.21 -0.43
N PHE A 173 -35.60 -11.68 -1.54
CA PHE A 173 -35.08 -11.40 -2.88
C PHE A 173 -35.18 -9.89 -3.18
N PRO A 174 -34.07 -9.22 -3.55
CA PRO A 174 -34.09 -7.77 -3.80
C PRO A 174 -34.93 -7.47 -5.06
N PRO A 175 -35.96 -6.59 -4.97
CA PRO A 175 -36.73 -6.23 -6.14
C PRO A 175 -35.87 -5.38 -7.09
N ARG A 176 -36.05 -5.58 -8.39
CA ARG A 176 -35.49 -4.68 -9.41
C ARG A 176 -36.53 -3.62 -9.74
N ASN A 177 -36.14 -2.37 -9.70
CA ASN A 177 -36.95 -1.26 -10.20
C ASN A 177 -36.80 -1.11 -11.72
#